data_7a0484ca7e9d402e89d0282641736f63
#
_entry.id   7a0484ca7e9d402e89d0282641736f63
#
_cell.length_a   1.000
_cell.length_b   1.000
_cell.length_c   1.000
_cell.angle_alpha   90.00
_cell.angle_beta   90.00
_cell.angle_gamma   90.00
#
_symmetry.space_group_name_H-M   'P 1'
#
loop_
_entity.id
_entity.type
_entity.pdbx_description
1 polymer ?
#
loop_
_entity_poly.entity_id
_entity_poly.type
_entity_poly.pdbx_seq_one_letter_code
_entity_poly.pdbx_strand_id
1 'polypeptide(L)'
;MPNPDWARDVAQKLFRGLAASYDKTVDYATLYQDRYWKRWTINNVALSDGALVLDLGCGTLIFEERLRRSGSKFVGLDVTPEMARIGWKKGLANVSLVINGDAEALPFPGETFDAAVSCYVPKYVSMTRLAGELARVVKPGARVVLYDFAKPGGITAPLLEPYIQVGLRAIGLVLRKTRNGAAFAFERLPQIINGTSWDKEVVEAMEDKGFETMTASSLTGGAVFAYCGRKRSRHAGAGRRVPRLIRGEA
;
A
#
# COMPACT_ATOMS: atom_id res chain seq x y z
N MET A 1 17.56 -6.30 -10.08
CA MET A 1 16.45 -6.14 -9.13
C MET A 1 16.66 -7.14 -7.99
N PRO A 2 16.41 -6.79 -6.72
CA PRO A 2 16.42 -7.80 -5.66
C PRO A 2 15.37 -8.87 -5.98
N ASN A 3 15.71 -10.14 -5.69
CA ASN A 3 14.80 -11.27 -5.86
C ASN A 3 13.50 -10.97 -5.09
N PRO A 4 12.30 -11.14 -5.67
CA PRO A 4 11.01 -10.95 -4.98
C PRO A 4 10.92 -11.70 -3.62
N ASP A 5 11.50 -12.90 -3.54
CA ASP A 5 11.54 -13.67 -2.29
C ASP A 5 12.35 -12.95 -1.19
N TRP A 6 13.46 -12.29 -1.57
CA TRP A 6 14.24 -11.49 -0.63
C TRP A 6 13.43 -10.31 -0.06
N ALA A 7 12.68 -9.61 -0.92
CA ALA A 7 11.87 -8.47 -0.49
C ALA A 7 10.77 -8.90 0.49
N ARG A 8 10.15 -10.03 0.21
CA ARG A 8 9.13 -10.64 1.10
C ARG A 8 9.72 -11.05 2.45
N ASP A 9 10.85 -11.74 2.47
CA ASP A 9 11.53 -12.17 3.70
C ASP A 9 11.94 -10.98 4.56
N VAL A 10 12.44 -9.93 3.91
CA VAL A 10 12.78 -8.67 4.59
C VAL A 10 11.54 -8.03 5.17
N ALA A 11 10.43 -7.95 4.40
CA ALA A 11 9.17 -7.41 4.88
C ALA A 11 8.67 -8.15 6.12
N GLN A 12 8.60 -9.50 6.07
CA GLN A 12 8.14 -10.29 7.22
C GLN A 12 9.00 -10.06 8.46
N LYS A 13 10.32 -10.09 8.34
CA LYS A 13 11.23 -9.83 9.48
C LYS A 13 11.05 -8.43 10.04
N LEU A 14 10.90 -7.44 9.16
CA LEU A 14 10.72 -6.04 9.49
C LEU A 14 9.41 -5.83 10.27
N PHE A 15 8.30 -6.28 9.72
CA PHE A 15 6.98 -6.07 10.32
C PHE A 15 6.74 -6.94 11.55
N ARG A 16 7.29 -8.16 11.62
CA ARG A 16 7.30 -8.96 12.84
C ARG A 16 7.91 -8.20 14.02
N GLY A 17 9.09 -7.59 13.80
CA GLY A 17 9.76 -6.80 14.82
C GLY A 17 9.02 -5.53 15.22
N LEU A 18 8.26 -4.95 14.31
CA LEU A 18 7.50 -3.72 14.51
C LEU A 18 6.11 -3.93 15.09
N ALA A 19 5.54 -5.12 14.99
CA ALA A 19 4.10 -5.37 15.15
C ALA A 19 3.52 -4.74 16.43
N ALA A 20 4.17 -4.91 17.57
CA ALA A 20 3.69 -4.39 18.86
C ALA A 20 3.71 -2.86 18.99
N SER A 21 4.51 -2.16 18.20
CA SER A 21 4.69 -0.70 18.26
C SER A 21 4.34 0.00 16.95
N TYR A 22 3.84 -0.74 15.95
CA TYR A 22 3.66 -0.28 14.57
C TYR A 22 2.85 1.02 14.47
N ASP A 23 1.70 1.08 15.13
CA ASP A 23 0.77 2.21 15.02
C ASP A 23 1.44 3.54 15.42
N LYS A 24 2.21 3.53 16.52
CA LYS A 24 2.97 4.70 16.97
C LYS A 24 4.19 4.96 16.08
N THR A 25 4.87 3.89 15.70
CA THR A 25 6.09 3.98 14.92
C THR A 25 5.84 4.59 13.55
N VAL A 26 4.76 4.20 12.86
CA VAL A 26 4.42 4.76 11.55
C VAL A 26 4.05 6.25 11.64
N ASP A 27 3.27 6.65 12.66
CA ASP A 27 2.95 8.06 12.87
C ASP A 27 4.21 8.93 13.04
N TYR A 28 5.14 8.52 13.90
CA TYR A 28 6.38 9.28 14.13
C TYR A 28 7.33 9.24 12.93
N ALA A 29 7.53 8.07 12.32
CA ALA A 29 8.44 7.91 11.19
C ALA A 29 7.97 8.64 9.94
N THR A 30 6.69 8.88 9.80
CA THR A 30 6.15 9.63 8.68
C THR A 30 5.86 11.10 9.05
N LEU A 31 6.24 11.54 10.24
CA LEU A 31 5.89 12.86 10.77
C LEU A 31 4.37 13.11 10.64
N TYR A 32 3.58 12.10 10.98
CA TYR A 32 2.12 12.07 10.85
C TYR A 32 1.55 12.18 9.43
N GLN A 33 2.40 12.16 8.39
CA GLN A 33 1.96 12.22 6.99
C GLN A 33 1.14 10.98 6.58
N ASP A 34 1.34 9.82 7.22
CA ASP A 34 0.52 8.63 7.02
C ASP A 34 -0.98 8.90 7.12
N ARG A 35 -1.37 9.81 8.01
CA ARG A 35 -2.79 10.21 8.17
C ARG A 35 -3.33 10.93 6.94
N TYR A 36 -2.51 11.75 6.30
CA TYR A 36 -2.85 12.43 5.05
C TYR A 36 -2.97 11.42 3.89
N TRP A 37 -2.01 10.50 3.77
CA TRP A 37 -2.02 9.48 2.70
C TRP A 37 -3.21 8.52 2.84
N LYS A 38 -3.56 8.09 4.05
CA LYS A 38 -4.76 7.29 4.31
C LYS A 38 -6.05 8.06 3.99
N ARG A 39 -6.11 9.37 4.29
CA ARG A 39 -7.25 10.21 3.90
C ARG A 39 -7.37 10.31 2.38
N TRP A 40 -6.25 10.46 1.69
CA TRP A 40 -6.23 10.45 0.23
C TRP A 40 -6.78 9.12 -0.30
N THR A 41 -6.37 7.99 0.25
CA THR A 41 -6.88 6.66 -0.11
C THR A 41 -8.39 6.56 0.10
N ILE A 42 -8.89 6.99 1.25
CA ILE A 42 -10.33 6.98 1.57
C ILE A 42 -11.14 7.79 0.53
N ASN A 43 -10.65 8.95 0.14
CA ASN A 43 -11.33 9.81 -0.82
C ASN A 43 -11.34 9.24 -2.24
N ASN A 44 -10.40 8.36 -2.57
CA ASN A 44 -10.27 7.79 -3.91
C ASN A 44 -10.88 6.39 -4.07
N VAL A 45 -11.03 5.62 -2.99
CA VAL A 45 -11.51 4.23 -3.06
C VAL A 45 -13.01 4.11 -3.36
N ALA A 46 -13.78 5.18 -3.19
CA ALA A 46 -15.25 5.21 -3.42
C ALA A 46 -16.00 4.15 -2.61
N LEU A 47 -15.90 4.22 -1.30
CA LEU A 47 -16.61 3.35 -0.39
C LEU A 47 -18.12 3.63 -0.44
N SER A 48 -18.92 2.57 -0.38
CA SER A 48 -20.38 2.63 -0.26
C SER A 48 -20.87 1.70 0.84
N ASP A 49 -22.06 1.96 1.33
CA ASP A 49 -22.69 1.10 2.32
C ASP A 49 -22.83 -0.33 1.79
N GLY A 50 -22.43 -1.30 2.59
CA GLY A 50 -22.42 -2.71 2.24
C GLY A 50 -21.31 -3.16 1.32
N ALA A 51 -20.45 -2.26 0.81
CA ALA A 51 -19.31 -2.65 -0.04
C ALA A 51 -18.34 -3.58 0.72
N LEU A 52 -17.88 -4.63 0.05
CA LEU A 52 -16.84 -5.53 0.53
C LEU A 52 -15.49 -5.08 -0.02
N VAL A 53 -14.59 -4.66 0.85
CA VAL A 53 -13.30 -4.07 0.49
C VAL A 53 -12.16 -4.99 0.91
N LEU A 54 -11.24 -5.26 0.00
CA LEU A 54 -10.00 -5.98 0.29
C LEU A 54 -8.91 -4.98 0.73
N ASP A 55 -8.30 -5.21 1.90
CA ASP A 55 -7.08 -4.49 2.31
C ASP A 55 -5.87 -5.43 2.24
N LEU A 56 -4.96 -5.16 1.31
CA LEU A 56 -3.72 -5.90 1.10
C LEU A 56 -2.60 -5.29 1.93
N GLY A 57 -2.02 -6.11 2.83
CA GLY A 57 -1.10 -5.65 3.85
C GLY A 57 -1.83 -4.89 4.95
N CYS A 58 -2.95 -5.42 5.40
CA CYS A 58 -3.84 -4.77 6.38
C CYS A 58 -3.15 -4.48 7.72
N GLY A 59 -2.06 -5.17 8.02
CA GLY A 59 -1.26 -4.95 9.20
C GLY A 59 -2.07 -5.04 10.49
N THR A 60 -2.01 -3.96 11.27
CA THR A 60 -2.73 -3.83 12.54
C THR A 60 -4.13 -3.23 12.37
N LEU A 61 -4.68 -3.16 11.16
CA LEU A 61 -6.00 -2.61 10.83
C LEU A 61 -6.16 -1.11 11.17
N ILE A 62 -5.12 -0.31 11.04
CA ILE A 62 -5.20 1.15 11.27
C ILE A 62 -6.13 1.81 10.25
N PHE A 63 -6.15 1.31 9.01
CA PHE A 63 -6.98 1.87 7.95
C PHE A 63 -8.46 1.64 8.25
N GLU A 64 -8.86 0.42 8.58
CA GLU A 64 -10.23 0.03 8.92
C GLU A 64 -10.72 0.69 10.21
N GLU A 65 -9.82 0.87 11.16
CA GLU A 65 -10.13 1.57 12.40
C GLU A 65 -10.61 3.01 12.15
N ARG A 66 -10.07 3.67 11.14
CA ARG A 66 -10.49 5.03 10.72
C ARG A 66 -11.82 5.03 9.96
N LEU A 67 -12.24 3.86 9.45
CA LEU A 67 -13.44 3.67 8.63
C LEU A 67 -14.59 2.95 9.36
N ARG A 68 -14.59 2.92 10.67
CA ARG A 68 -15.62 2.22 11.48
C ARG A 68 -17.06 2.62 11.16
N ARG A 69 -17.24 3.81 10.60
CA ARG A 69 -18.57 4.40 10.30
C ARG A 69 -18.89 4.46 8.81
N SER A 70 -18.10 3.83 7.96
CA SER A 70 -18.27 3.93 6.51
C SER A 70 -19.39 3.04 5.93
N GLY A 71 -20.01 2.16 6.74
CA GLY A 71 -20.94 1.16 6.26
C GLY A 71 -20.33 0.02 5.45
N SER A 72 -19.08 0.15 5.02
CA SER A 72 -18.34 -0.87 4.27
C SER A 72 -17.84 -1.99 5.19
N LYS A 73 -17.64 -3.19 4.63
CA LYS A 73 -17.02 -4.33 5.28
C LYS A 73 -15.64 -4.58 4.69
N PHE A 74 -14.70 -4.98 5.53
CA PHE A 74 -13.32 -5.20 5.14
C PHE A 74 -12.92 -6.66 5.33
N VAL A 75 -12.11 -7.14 4.38
CA VAL A 75 -11.34 -8.37 4.49
C VAL A 75 -9.87 -7.96 4.41
N GLY A 76 -9.12 -8.23 5.48
CA GLY A 76 -7.70 -7.94 5.54
C GLY A 76 -6.87 -9.16 5.13
N LEU A 77 -5.78 -8.94 4.41
CA LEU A 77 -4.77 -9.95 4.15
C LEU A 77 -3.40 -9.38 4.49
N ASP A 78 -2.61 -10.11 5.28
CA ASP A 78 -1.24 -9.73 5.60
C ASP A 78 -0.31 -10.94 5.59
N VAL A 79 0.89 -10.76 5.05
CA VAL A 79 1.89 -11.82 4.99
C VAL A 79 2.55 -12.08 6.34
N THR A 80 2.42 -11.14 7.30
CA THR A 80 3.02 -11.20 8.64
C THR A 80 1.97 -11.62 9.67
N PRO A 81 1.99 -12.86 10.18
CA PRO A 81 0.98 -13.35 11.12
C PRO A 81 0.85 -12.53 12.39
N GLU A 82 1.95 -11.95 12.88
CA GLU A 82 1.98 -11.13 14.08
C GLU A 82 1.18 -9.84 13.89
N MET A 83 1.30 -9.21 12.72
CA MET A 83 0.55 -8.02 12.34
C MET A 83 -0.95 -8.31 12.27
N ALA A 84 -1.32 -9.33 11.50
CA ALA A 84 -2.70 -9.79 11.34
C ALA A 84 -3.36 -10.12 12.68
N ARG A 85 -2.63 -10.79 13.59
CA ARG A 85 -3.13 -11.15 14.93
C ARG A 85 -3.40 -9.92 15.80
N ILE A 86 -2.53 -8.90 15.76
CA ILE A 86 -2.73 -7.65 16.49
C ILE A 86 -3.94 -6.91 15.94
N GLY A 87 -4.06 -6.81 14.62
CA GLY A 87 -5.22 -6.21 13.96
C GLY A 87 -6.52 -6.90 14.37
N TRP A 88 -6.59 -8.23 14.24
CA TRP A 88 -7.77 -9.01 14.60
C TRP A 88 -8.23 -8.81 16.05
N LYS A 89 -7.27 -8.72 16.97
CA LYS A 89 -7.56 -8.47 18.42
C LYS A 89 -8.22 -7.12 18.70
N LYS A 90 -8.19 -6.16 17.77
CA LYS A 90 -8.90 -4.88 17.92
C LYS A 90 -10.44 -5.05 17.86
N GLY A 91 -10.95 -6.18 17.36
CA GLY A 91 -12.38 -6.49 17.34
C GLY A 91 -13.21 -5.47 16.57
N LEU A 92 -12.71 -5.00 15.43
CA LEU A 92 -13.40 -3.98 14.64
C LEU A 92 -14.65 -4.55 13.96
N ALA A 93 -15.83 -3.99 14.24
CA ALA A 93 -17.11 -4.47 13.73
C ALA A 93 -17.25 -4.37 12.20
N ASN A 94 -16.45 -3.52 11.55
CA ASN A 94 -16.39 -3.39 10.09
C ASN A 94 -15.39 -4.35 9.44
N VAL A 95 -14.66 -5.16 10.20
CA VAL A 95 -13.74 -6.18 9.65
C VAL A 95 -14.39 -7.54 9.78
N SER A 96 -14.61 -8.18 8.64
CA SER A 96 -15.27 -9.49 8.56
C SER A 96 -14.30 -10.65 8.71
N LEU A 97 -13.06 -10.48 8.24
CA LEU A 97 -12.05 -11.53 8.19
C LEU A 97 -10.65 -10.92 8.09
N VAL A 98 -9.66 -11.57 8.71
CA VAL A 98 -8.24 -11.31 8.48
C VAL A 98 -7.54 -12.63 8.16
N ILE A 99 -6.83 -12.67 7.04
CA ILE A 99 -6.14 -13.86 6.54
C ILE A 99 -4.64 -13.61 6.53
N ASN A 100 -3.87 -14.60 6.95
CA ASN A 100 -2.45 -14.63 6.69
C ASN A 100 -2.22 -15.18 5.27
N GLY A 101 -1.70 -14.36 4.36
CA GLY A 101 -1.56 -14.72 2.96
C GLY A 101 -0.65 -13.79 2.18
N ASP A 102 -0.44 -14.18 0.92
CA ASP A 102 0.43 -13.49 -0.01
C ASP A 102 -0.40 -12.64 -0.98
N ALA A 103 -0.03 -11.37 -1.16
CA ALA A 103 -0.68 -10.47 -2.10
C ALA A 103 -0.48 -10.86 -3.58
N GLU A 104 0.54 -11.66 -3.86
CA GLU A 104 0.81 -12.20 -5.22
C GLU A 104 0.06 -13.52 -5.51
N ALA A 105 -0.67 -14.09 -4.52
CA ALA A 105 -1.45 -15.33 -4.65
C ALA A 105 -2.66 -15.27 -3.72
N LEU A 106 -3.68 -14.51 -4.10
CA LEU A 106 -4.83 -14.21 -3.25
C LEU A 106 -5.77 -15.42 -3.10
N PRO A 107 -6.09 -15.86 -1.87
CA PRO A 107 -6.94 -17.02 -1.64
C PRO A 107 -8.44 -16.70 -1.75
N PHE A 108 -8.81 -15.88 -2.71
CA PHE A 108 -10.19 -15.46 -2.91
C PHE A 108 -10.70 -15.81 -4.31
N PRO A 109 -11.99 -16.10 -4.45
CA PRO A 109 -12.62 -16.24 -5.77
C PRO A 109 -12.51 -14.96 -6.61
N GLY A 110 -12.66 -15.10 -7.93
CA GLY A 110 -12.74 -13.95 -8.82
C GLY A 110 -13.95 -13.08 -8.54
N GLU A 111 -13.84 -11.79 -8.84
CA GLU A 111 -14.92 -10.80 -8.76
C GLU A 111 -15.65 -10.78 -7.39
N THR A 112 -14.89 -10.94 -6.32
CA THR A 112 -15.39 -10.96 -4.94
C THR A 112 -15.56 -9.55 -4.38
N PHE A 113 -14.60 -8.64 -4.62
CA PHE A 113 -14.51 -7.37 -3.92
C PHE A 113 -15.04 -6.20 -4.73
N ASP A 114 -15.73 -5.27 -4.05
CA ASP A 114 -16.24 -4.02 -4.62
C ASP A 114 -15.15 -2.95 -4.73
N ALA A 115 -14.09 -3.06 -3.93
CA ALA A 115 -12.90 -2.24 -4.00
C ALA A 115 -11.70 -2.96 -3.39
N ALA A 116 -10.49 -2.49 -3.67
CA ALA A 116 -9.29 -2.94 -2.97
C ALA A 116 -8.38 -1.76 -2.63
N VAL A 117 -7.70 -1.86 -1.50
CA VAL A 117 -6.70 -0.90 -1.06
C VAL A 117 -5.42 -1.61 -0.69
N SER A 118 -4.29 -0.93 -0.80
CA SER A 118 -3.02 -1.42 -0.29
C SER A 118 -2.12 -0.26 0.14
N CYS A 119 -1.66 -0.34 1.37
CA CYS A 119 -0.80 0.65 1.98
C CYS A 119 0.54 0.01 2.34
N TYR A 120 1.65 0.51 1.76
CA TYR A 120 3.03 0.05 2.05
C TYR A 120 3.39 -1.37 1.59
N VAL A 121 2.65 -1.98 0.67
CA VAL A 121 2.95 -3.30 0.09
C VAL A 121 3.65 -3.22 -1.28
N PRO A 122 3.25 -2.30 -2.18
CA PRO A 122 3.72 -2.32 -3.58
C PRO A 122 5.23 -2.44 -3.78
N LYS A 123 6.04 -1.85 -2.90
CA LYS A 123 7.52 -1.93 -3.00
C LYS A 123 8.12 -3.30 -2.67
N TYR A 124 7.32 -4.23 -2.13
CA TYR A 124 7.78 -5.57 -1.72
C TYR A 124 7.36 -6.69 -2.67
N VAL A 125 6.54 -6.38 -3.67
CA VAL A 125 5.89 -7.37 -4.54
C VAL A 125 6.14 -7.07 -6.02
N SER A 126 5.95 -8.07 -6.87
CA SER A 126 5.91 -7.87 -8.32
C SER A 126 4.64 -7.16 -8.73
N MET A 127 4.74 -5.97 -9.30
CA MET A 127 3.58 -5.21 -9.74
C MET A 127 2.74 -5.97 -10.78
N THR A 128 3.37 -6.74 -11.67
CA THR A 128 2.66 -7.55 -12.67
C THR A 128 1.81 -8.66 -12.02
N ARG A 129 2.32 -9.33 -10.98
CA ARG A 129 1.58 -10.38 -10.27
C ARG A 129 0.47 -9.77 -9.43
N LEU A 130 0.78 -8.73 -8.66
CA LEU A 130 -0.21 -8.01 -7.87
C LEU A 130 -1.36 -7.49 -8.72
N ALA A 131 -1.06 -6.84 -9.86
CA ALA A 131 -2.07 -6.36 -10.80
C ALA A 131 -2.94 -7.49 -11.37
N GLY A 132 -2.34 -8.65 -11.67
CA GLY A 132 -3.06 -9.84 -12.12
C GLY A 132 -4.04 -10.37 -11.08
N GLU A 133 -3.61 -10.48 -9.83
CA GLU A 133 -4.47 -10.93 -8.73
C GLU A 133 -5.58 -9.92 -8.42
N LEU A 134 -5.25 -8.63 -8.37
CA LEU A 134 -6.25 -7.57 -8.20
C LEU A 134 -7.28 -7.61 -9.32
N ALA A 135 -6.83 -7.74 -10.59
CA ALA A 135 -7.75 -7.85 -11.73
C ALA A 135 -8.68 -9.07 -11.63
N ARG A 136 -8.20 -10.16 -11.04
CA ARG A 136 -9.00 -11.38 -10.85
C ARG A 136 -10.04 -11.22 -9.75
N VAL A 137 -9.65 -10.66 -8.59
CA VAL A 137 -10.50 -10.71 -7.38
C VAL A 137 -11.46 -9.53 -7.26
N VAL A 138 -11.20 -8.37 -7.89
CA VAL A 138 -12.14 -7.25 -7.82
C VAL A 138 -13.19 -7.34 -8.93
N LYS A 139 -14.38 -6.86 -8.65
CA LYS A 139 -15.51 -6.81 -9.60
C LYS A 139 -15.22 -5.80 -10.73
N PRO A 140 -15.83 -5.97 -11.92
CA PRO A 140 -15.86 -4.92 -12.95
C PRO A 140 -16.38 -3.60 -12.37
N GLY A 141 -15.71 -2.48 -12.69
CA GLY A 141 -16.04 -1.17 -12.16
C GLY A 141 -15.44 -0.85 -10.79
N ALA A 142 -14.90 -1.83 -10.08
CA ALA A 142 -14.26 -1.65 -8.78
C ALA A 142 -13.04 -0.72 -8.85
N ARG A 143 -12.86 0.08 -7.81
CA ARG A 143 -11.65 0.90 -7.65
C ARG A 143 -10.58 0.17 -6.86
N VAL A 144 -9.35 0.37 -7.30
CA VAL A 144 -8.14 -0.10 -6.60
C VAL A 144 -7.27 1.11 -6.28
N VAL A 145 -6.90 1.24 -5.01
CA VAL A 145 -6.05 2.33 -4.55
C VAL A 145 -4.81 1.76 -3.88
N LEU A 146 -3.65 2.13 -4.39
CA LEU A 146 -2.35 1.70 -3.89
C LEU A 146 -1.53 2.91 -3.51
N TYR A 147 -0.82 2.89 -2.38
CA TYR A 147 0.24 3.84 -2.13
C TYR A 147 1.41 3.21 -1.38
N ASP A 148 2.58 3.72 -1.64
CA ASP A 148 3.79 3.31 -0.94
C ASP A 148 4.88 4.38 -1.06
N PHE A 149 5.95 4.23 -0.27
CA PHE A 149 7.15 5.02 -0.44
C PHE A 149 7.71 4.84 -1.85
N ALA A 150 8.16 5.96 -2.41
CA ALA A 150 8.87 6.00 -3.67
C ALA A 150 10.20 6.77 -3.49
N LYS A 151 11.09 6.61 -4.44
CA LYS A 151 12.32 7.41 -4.45
C LYS A 151 11.95 8.87 -4.77
N PRO A 152 12.25 9.83 -3.89
CA PRO A 152 12.00 11.22 -4.19
C PRO A 152 12.66 11.67 -5.48
N GLY A 153 11.96 12.50 -6.24
CA GLY A 153 12.45 13.04 -7.50
C GLY A 153 12.16 14.53 -7.63
N GLY A 154 12.73 15.16 -8.66
CA GLY A 154 12.49 16.57 -8.95
C GLY A 154 13.05 17.53 -7.89
N ILE A 155 12.42 18.67 -7.75
CA ILE A 155 12.89 19.82 -6.93
C ILE A 155 12.92 19.50 -5.41
N THR A 156 12.12 18.55 -4.96
CA THR A 156 12.01 18.16 -3.54
C THR A 156 13.02 17.09 -3.12
N ALA A 157 13.65 16.41 -4.07
CA ALA A 157 14.62 15.34 -3.77
C ALA A 157 15.75 15.80 -2.83
N PRO A 158 16.41 16.97 -3.02
CA PRO A 158 17.47 17.41 -2.13
C PRO A 158 17.06 17.57 -0.67
N LEU A 159 15.75 17.84 -0.43
CA LEU A 159 15.22 17.99 0.93
C LEU A 159 14.85 16.64 1.55
N LEU A 160 14.26 15.74 0.76
CA LEU A 160 13.69 14.47 1.25
C LEU A 160 14.70 13.33 1.29
N GLU A 161 15.63 13.28 0.35
CA GLU A 161 16.66 12.23 0.33
C GLU A 161 17.51 12.16 1.61
N PRO A 162 18.03 13.27 2.18
CA PRO A 162 18.75 13.22 3.45
C PRO A 162 17.91 12.62 4.60
N TYR A 163 16.61 12.97 4.65
CA TYR A 163 15.73 12.39 5.66
C TYR A 163 15.57 10.87 5.46
N ILE A 164 15.35 10.41 4.25
CA ILE A 164 15.22 8.98 3.95
C ILE A 164 16.52 8.24 4.18
N GLN A 165 17.66 8.76 3.72
CA GLN A 165 18.93 8.06 3.75
C GLN A 165 19.62 8.10 5.13
N VAL A 166 19.55 9.22 5.82
CA VAL A 166 20.24 9.45 7.08
C VAL A 166 19.28 9.50 8.25
N GLY A 167 18.18 10.26 8.13
CA GLY A 167 17.21 10.44 9.20
C GLY A 167 16.57 9.13 9.66
N LEU A 168 16.09 8.30 8.73
CA LEU A 168 15.51 7.00 9.07
C LEU A 168 16.53 6.08 9.74
N ARG A 169 17.79 6.06 9.26
CA ARG A 169 18.88 5.27 9.90
C ARG A 169 19.19 5.77 11.30
N ALA A 170 19.23 7.07 11.49
CA ALA A 170 19.45 7.67 12.82
C ALA A 170 18.34 7.28 13.80
N ILE A 171 17.07 7.30 13.35
CA ILE A 171 15.94 6.79 14.13
C ILE A 171 16.16 5.31 14.47
N GLY A 172 16.58 4.49 13.52
CA GLY A 172 16.93 3.08 13.74
C GLY A 172 17.99 2.89 14.83
N LEU A 173 19.07 3.68 14.79
CA LEU A 173 20.14 3.64 15.80
C LEU A 173 19.63 3.99 17.21
N VAL A 174 18.77 5.00 17.33
CA VAL A 174 18.15 5.36 18.61
C VAL A 174 17.25 4.23 19.11
N LEU A 175 16.47 3.62 18.24
CA LEU A 175 15.53 2.54 18.58
C LEU A 175 16.24 1.21 18.91
N ARG A 176 17.49 1.01 18.55
CA ARG A 176 18.28 -0.18 18.99
C ARG A 176 18.28 -0.35 20.51
N LYS A 177 18.24 0.77 21.26
CA LYS A 177 18.20 0.75 22.73
C LYS A 177 16.87 0.28 23.31
N THR A 178 15.81 0.24 22.51
CA THR A 178 14.43 -0.01 22.99
C THR A 178 14.00 -1.48 22.91
N ARG A 179 14.87 -2.43 22.53
CA ARG A 179 14.52 -3.86 22.31
C ARG A 179 13.32 -4.11 21.34
N ASN A 180 12.80 -3.08 20.70
CA ASN A 180 11.73 -3.17 19.74
C ASN A 180 12.36 -3.44 18.38
N GLY A 181 11.97 -4.47 17.65
CA GLY A 181 12.50 -4.79 16.32
C GLY A 181 12.43 -3.68 15.26
N ALA A 182 11.92 -2.51 15.66
CA ALA A 182 11.84 -1.29 14.87
C ALA A 182 13.19 -0.83 14.28
N ALA A 183 14.29 -1.00 15.01
CA ALA A 183 15.61 -0.59 14.55
C ALA A 183 15.98 -1.21 13.20
N PHE A 184 15.76 -2.52 13.05
CA PHE A 184 16.03 -3.25 11.80
C PHE A 184 15.23 -2.67 10.63
N ALA A 185 13.97 -2.29 10.88
CA ALA A 185 13.10 -1.68 9.89
C ALA A 185 13.69 -0.39 9.32
N PHE A 186 14.04 0.54 10.22
CA PHE A 186 14.53 1.86 9.84
C PHE A 186 15.91 1.81 9.16
N GLU A 187 16.75 0.83 9.51
CA GLU A 187 18.05 0.64 8.86
C GLU A 187 17.92 0.10 7.43
N ARG A 188 16.91 -0.73 7.17
CA ARG A 188 16.70 -1.37 5.86
C ARG A 188 15.79 -0.59 4.92
N LEU A 189 14.85 0.19 5.45
CA LEU A 189 13.85 0.91 4.66
C LEU A 189 14.47 1.81 3.57
N PRO A 190 15.57 2.56 3.80
CA PRO A 190 16.21 3.33 2.72
C PRO A 190 16.70 2.48 1.56
N GLN A 191 17.24 1.28 1.84
CA GLN A 191 17.72 0.36 0.81
C GLN A 191 16.56 -0.19 -0.04
N ILE A 192 15.43 -0.48 0.61
CA ILE A 192 14.22 -0.98 -0.05
C ILE A 192 13.63 0.12 -0.94
N ILE A 193 13.51 1.35 -0.43
CA ILE A 193 12.99 2.50 -1.19
C ILE A 193 13.87 2.76 -2.43
N ASN A 194 15.19 2.69 -2.28
CA ASN A 194 16.11 2.92 -3.41
C ASN A 194 16.13 1.76 -4.43
N GLY A 195 15.83 0.54 -3.98
CA GLY A 195 15.84 -0.67 -4.82
C GLY A 195 14.53 -0.95 -5.53
N THR A 196 13.47 -0.21 -5.23
CA THR A 196 12.15 -0.40 -5.86
C THR A 196 11.95 0.54 -7.06
N SER A 197 11.16 0.09 -8.02
CA SER A 197 10.68 0.86 -9.17
C SER A 197 9.15 0.79 -9.30
N TRP A 198 8.46 0.34 -8.27
CA TRP A 198 7.03 0.10 -8.30
C TRP A 198 6.21 1.31 -8.78
N ASP A 199 6.64 2.52 -8.41
CA ASP A 199 6.04 3.80 -8.82
C ASP A 199 6.07 4.05 -10.33
N LYS A 200 7.06 3.46 -11.02
CA LYS A 200 7.20 3.53 -12.48
C LYS A 200 6.46 2.40 -13.20
N GLU A 201 6.33 1.26 -12.52
CA GLU A 201 5.74 0.03 -13.07
C GLU A 201 4.22 -0.04 -12.87
N VAL A 202 3.69 0.58 -11.81
CA VAL A 202 2.30 0.38 -11.39
C VAL A 202 1.27 0.76 -12.45
N VAL A 203 1.46 1.86 -13.16
CA VAL A 203 0.50 2.33 -14.17
C VAL A 203 0.41 1.33 -15.31
N GLU A 204 1.56 0.97 -15.91
CA GLU A 204 1.63 0.00 -17.00
C GLU A 204 1.09 -1.36 -16.58
N ALA A 205 1.54 -1.88 -15.44
CA ALA A 205 1.11 -3.19 -14.94
C ALA A 205 -0.41 -3.26 -14.69
N MET A 206 -1.01 -2.19 -14.17
CA MET A 206 -2.46 -2.14 -13.93
C MET A 206 -3.23 -1.98 -15.24
N GLU A 207 -2.78 -1.13 -16.17
CA GLU A 207 -3.43 -0.94 -17.47
C GLU A 207 -3.41 -2.20 -18.33
N ASP A 208 -2.31 -2.96 -18.31
CA ASP A 208 -2.18 -4.26 -18.98
C ASP A 208 -3.16 -5.31 -18.44
N LYS A 209 -3.57 -5.19 -17.17
CA LYS A 209 -4.55 -6.07 -16.54
C LYS A 209 -5.99 -5.52 -16.59
N GLY A 210 -6.21 -4.48 -17.41
CA GLY A 210 -7.55 -3.98 -17.72
C GLY A 210 -8.07 -2.92 -16.76
N PHE A 211 -7.20 -2.27 -16.01
CA PHE A 211 -7.59 -1.07 -15.25
C PHE A 211 -7.47 0.20 -16.12
N GLU A 212 -8.31 1.15 -15.82
CA GLU A 212 -8.23 2.53 -16.31
C GLU A 212 -7.62 3.37 -15.19
N THR A 213 -6.48 4.01 -15.47
CA THR A 213 -5.84 4.90 -14.50
C THR A 213 -6.68 6.16 -14.30
N MET A 214 -7.15 6.37 -13.09
CA MET A 214 -7.90 7.57 -12.69
C MET A 214 -6.97 8.65 -12.15
N THR A 215 -6.00 8.26 -11.33
CA THR A 215 -5.00 9.15 -10.75
C THR A 215 -3.72 8.37 -10.49
N ALA A 216 -2.60 8.97 -10.86
CA ALA A 216 -1.26 8.50 -10.52
C ALA A 216 -0.42 9.73 -10.17
N SER A 217 -0.05 9.89 -8.90
CA SER A 217 0.58 11.13 -8.43
C SER A 217 1.52 10.92 -7.26
N SER A 218 2.51 11.78 -7.17
CA SER A 218 3.38 11.88 -6.01
C SER A 218 2.71 12.68 -4.90
N LEU A 219 2.85 12.18 -3.67
CA LEU A 219 2.38 12.85 -2.45
C LEU A 219 3.59 13.27 -1.61
N THR A 220 3.40 14.29 -0.76
CA THR A 220 4.45 14.79 0.15
C THR A 220 5.79 14.99 -0.56
N GLY A 221 5.77 15.76 -1.65
CA GLY A 221 6.98 16.11 -2.40
C GLY A 221 7.70 14.89 -3.03
N GLY A 222 7.00 13.80 -3.33
CA GLY A 222 7.58 12.62 -3.95
C GLY A 222 8.07 11.54 -2.98
N ALA A 223 7.91 11.72 -1.67
CA ALA A 223 8.23 10.68 -0.69
C ALA A 223 7.33 9.45 -0.82
N VAL A 224 6.12 9.63 -1.32
CA VAL A 224 5.12 8.59 -1.57
C VAL A 224 4.57 8.75 -2.98
N PHE A 225 4.38 7.65 -3.65
CA PHE A 225 3.59 7.58 -4.88
C PHE A 225 2.24 6.95 -4.56
N ALA A 226 1.19 7.42 -5.21
CA ALA A 226 -0.16 6.94 -5.02
C ALA A 226 -0.84 6.71 -6.38
N TYR A 227 -1.51 5.58 -6.49
CA TYR A 227 -2.22 5.13 -7.68
C TYR A 227 -3.69 4.87 -7.33
N CYS A 228 -4.60 5.32 -8.18
CA CYS A 228 -6.00 4.93 -8.18
C CYS A 228 -6.41 4.52 -9.58
N GLY A 229 -6.90 3.31 -9.75
CA GLY A 229 -7.42 2.79 -11.00
C GLY A 229 -8.79 2.17 -10.82
N ARG A 230 -9.55 2.08 -11.92
CA ARG A 230 -10.85 1.43 -11.99
C ARG A 230 -10.79 0.25 -12.95
N LYS A 231 -11.22 -0.94 -12.52
CA LYS A 231 -11.32 -2.09 -13.41
C LYS A 231 -12.36 -1.81 -14.50
N ARG A 232 -11.96 -1.98 -15.76
CA ARG A 232 -12.89 -1.77 -16.90
C ARG A 232 -14.08 -2.72 -16.81
N SER A 233 -15.27 -2.22 -17.14
CA SER A 233 -16.47 -3.05 -17.26
C SER A 233 -16.37 -3.95 -18.50
N ARG A 234 -16.89 -5.17 -18.44
CA ARG A 234 -16.87 -6.12 -19.56
C ARG A 234 -17.57 -5.60 -20.84
N HIS A 235 -18.34 -4.50 -20.71
CA HIS A 235 -19.15 -3.94 -21.80
C HIS A 235 -18.57 -2.66 -22.42
N ALA A 236 -17.40 -2.19 -22.00
CA ALA A 236 -16.71 -1.08 -22.64
C ALA A 236 -15.94 -1.64 -23.85
N GLY A 237 -16.66 -1.93 -24.92
CA GLY A 237 -16.10 -2.30 -26.23
C GLY A 237 -15.11 -1.24 -26.70
N ALA A 238 -14.12 -1.70 -27.45
CA ALA A 238 -13.04 -0.97 -28.10
C ALA A 238 -13.39 0.48 -28.45
N GLY A 239 -12.85 1.42 -27.70
CA GLY A 239 -13.03 2.83 -28.00
C GLY A 239 -12.21 3.76 -27.11
N ARG A 240 -11.12 4.24 -27.69
CA ARG A 240 -10.31 5.39 -27.29
C ARG A 240 -9.20 5.17 -26.27
N ARG A 241 -8.03 5.08 -26.79
CA ARG A 241 -6.81 5.55 -26.11
C ARG A 241 -7.05 6.99 -25.66
N VAL A 242 -6.94 7.28 -24.38
CA VAL A 242 -7.04 8.61 -23.79
C VAL A 242 -5.67 9.05 -23.29
N PRO A 243 -5.42 10.33 -23.34
CA PRO A 243 -4.12 10.91 -23.58
C PRO A 243 -3.34 11.28 -22.32
N ARG A 244 -2.03 11.34 -22.53
CA ARG A 244 -1.04 12.24 -21.93
C ARG A 244 -1.17 12.60 -20.45
N LEU A 245 -0.17 12.10 -19.73
CA LEU A 245 0.40 12.70 -18.53
C LEU A 245 0.43 14.24 -18.62
N ILE A 246 -0.27 14.89 -17.74
CA ILE A 246 -0.02 16.30 -17.43
C ILE A 246 1.19 16.28 -16.48
N ARG A 247 2.37 16.53 -17.04
CA ARG A 247 3.49 17.00 -16.23
C ARG A 247 3.10 18.42 -15.77
N GLY A 248 2.82 18.58 -14.50
CA GLY A 248 2.77 19.89 -13.88
C GLY A 248 4.19 20.44 -13.81
N GLU A 249 4.51 21.31 -14.76
CA GLU A 249 5.58 22.31 -14.57
C GLU A 249 4.97 23.45 -13.75
N ALA A 250 5.49 23.67 -12.57
CA ALA A 250 5.73 24.95 -11.92
C ALA A 250 6.19 24.69 -10.46
#